data_2db559ffd540731e803330ed3e7bf685
#
_entry.id   2db559ffd540731e803330ed3e7bf685
#
_cell.length_a   1.000
_cell.length_b   1.000
_cell.length_c   1.000
_cell.angle_alpha   90.00
_cell.angle_beta   90.00
_cell.angle_gamma   90.00
#
_symmetry.space_group_name_H-M   'P 1'
#
loop_
_entity.id
_entity.type
_entity.pdbx_description
1 polymer ?
#
loop_
_entity_poly.entity_id
_entity_poly.type
_entity_poly.pdbx_seq_one_letter_code
_entity_poly.pdbx_strand_id
1 'polypeptide(L)'
;MIENYTYYDGFEGEPEYILCIYDENYITEKFHICGGYFCDILDIIPPDKNGWTSLAEYYQLSLEFENNYWKVPDIHSALYQLKNIDTSKMYFAKSHEVLEILIKMFTIACENNLTVYIEYL
;
A
#
# COMPACT_ATOMS: atom_id res chain seq x y z
N MET A 1 -9.63 -6.56 -15.90
CA MET A 1 -8.93 -6.30 -14.63
C MET A 1 -7.49 -6.79 -14.70
N ILE A 2 -6.57 -6.03 -14.17
CA ILE A 2 -5.14 -6.39 -14.11
C ILE A 2 -4.86 -6.94 -12.70
N GLU A 3 -4.26 -8.13 -12.62
CA GLU A 3 -3.79 -8.69 -11.35
C GLU A 3 -2.30 -8.97 -11.42
N ASN A 4 -1.55 -8.53 -10.42
CA ASN A 4 -0.11 -8.73 -10.32
C ASN A 4 0.21 -9.51 -9.06
N TYR A 5 0.72 -10.75 -9.20
CA TYR A 5 1.12 -11.63 -8.10
C TYR A 5 2.65 -11.75 -7.98
N THR A 6 3.41 -11.02 -8.80
CA THR A 6 4.87 -11.18 -8.87
C THR A 6 5.54 -11.11 -7.51
N TYR A 7 5.03 -10.24 -6.61
CA TYR A 7 5.65 -10.01 -5.30
C TYR A 7 4.96 -10.78 -4.18
N TYR A 8 4.08 -11.71 -4.51
CA TYR A 8 3.48 -12.64 -3.56
C TYR A 8 3.81 -14.10 -3.92
N ASP A 9 4.06 -14.41 -5.19
CA ASP A 9 4.39 -15.77 -5.63
C ASP A 9 5.60 -16.31 -4.86
N GLY A 10 5.46 -17.52 -4.34
CA GLY A 10 6.49 -18.17 -3.52
C GLY A 10 6.33 -17.93 -2.03
N PHE A 11 5.36 -17.09 -1.63
CA PHE A 11 5.12 -16.76 -0.22
C PHE A 11 3.72 -17.21 0.23
N GLU A 12 3.12 -18.18 -0.46
CA GLU A 12 1.80 -18.69 -0.10
C GLU A 12 1.80 -19.20 1.34
N GLY A 13 0.79 -18.76 2.11
CA GLY A 13 0.72 -19.04 3.54
C GLY A 13 1.26 -17.94 4.43
N GLU A 14 2.03 -16.99 3.87
CA GLU A 14 2.48 -15.81 4.60
C GLU A 14 1.43 -14.70 4.51
N PRO A 15 1.46 -13.70 5.42
CA PRO A 15 0.56 -12.55 5.33
C PRO A 15 0.66 -11.85 3.98
N GLU A 16 -0.48 -11.45 3.46
CA GLU A 16 -0.61 -10.80 2.16
C GLU A 16 -1.34 -9.48 2.29
N TYR A 17 -0.86 -8.45 1.59
CA TYR A 17 -1.59 -7.20 1.41
C TYR A 17 -1.96 -7.09 -0.06
N ILE A 18 -3.20 -6.64 -0.33
CA ILE A 18 -3.68 -6.47 -1.70
C ILE A 18 -4.11 -5.02 -1.87
N LEU A 19 -3.50 -4.30 -2.81
CA LEU A 19 -3.96 -2.98 -3.21
C LEU A 19 -4.94 -3.13 -4.36
N CYS A 20 -6.15 -2.60 -4.16
CA CYS A 20 -7.21 -2.67 -5.14
C CYS A 20 -7.56 -1.27 -5.62
N ILE A 21 -7.60 -1.06 -6.92
CA ILE A 21 -8.05 0.20 -7.52
C ILE A 21 -9.45 -0.02 -8.08
N TYR A 22 -10.35 0.91 -7.74
CA TYR A 22 -11.73 0.93 -8.22
C TYR A 22 -11.96 2.15 -9.10
N ASP A 23 -12.57 1.93 -10.24
CA ASP A 23 -13.20 2.97 -11.04
C ASP A 23 -14.70 2.83 -10.82
N GLU A 24 -15.29 3.76 -10.06
CA GLU A 24 -16.66 3.65 -9.56
C GLU A 24 -16.87 2.32 -8.83
N ASN A 25 -17.64 1.38 -9.38
CA ASN A 25 -17.95 0.11 -8.76
C ASN A 25 -17.12 -1.06 -9.33
N TYR A 26 -16.20 -0.77 -10.24
CA TYR A 26 -15.42 -1.81 -10.92
C TYR A 26 -13.99 -1.83 -10.41
N ILE A 27 -13.50 -3.02 -10.07
CA ILE A 27 -12.08 -3.21 -9.73
C ILE A 27 -11.31 -3.23 -11.05
N THR A 28 -10.36 -2.29 -11.20
CA THR A 28 -9.54 -2.20 -12.40
C THR A 28 -8.18 -2.86 -12.22
N GLU A 29 -7.67 -2.92 -10.97
CA GLU A 29 -6.34 -3.46 -10.71
C GLU A 29 -6.25 -4.02 -9.30
N LYS A 30 -5.55 -5.15 -9.16
CA LYS A 30 -5.17 -5.74 -7.86
C LYS A 30 -3.68 -6.03 -7.86
N PHE A 31 -3.00 -5.57 -6.83
CA PHE A 31 -1.58 -5.80 -6.64
C PHE A 31 -1.37 -6.56 -5.33
N HIS A 32 -0.93 -7.81 -5.45
CA HIS A 32 -0.71 -8.72 -4.31
C HIS A 32 0.73 -8.61 -3.85
N ILE A 33 0.92 -8.34 -2.56
CA ILE A 33 2.24 -8.07 -1.99
C ILE A 33 2.44 -8.95 -0.76
N CYS A 34 3.58 -9.65 -0.72
CA CYS A 34 4.01 -10.34 0.49
C CYS A 34 4.12 -9.34 1.64
N GLY A 35 3.58 -9.71 2.80
CA GLY A 35 3.59 -8.84 3.98
C GLY A 35 4.97 -8.31 4.34
N GLY A 36 6.02 -9.11 4.13
CA GLY A 36 7.38 -8.68 4.42
C GLY A 36 7.80 -7.43 3.66
N TYR A 37 7.46 -7.34 2.37
CA TYR A 37 7.78 -6.16 1.54
C TYR A 37 6.94 -4.95 1.93
N PHE A 38 5.66 -5.17 2.16
CA PHE A 38 4.75 -4.08 2.51
C PHE A 38 5.13 -3.46 3.86
N CYS A 39 5.40 -4.30 4.85
CA CYS A 39 5.83 -3.84 6.16
C CYS A 39 7.21 -3.14 6.10
N ASP A 40 8.13 -3.66 5.29
CA ASP A 40 9.44 -3.05 5.09
C ASP A 40 9.33 -1.61 4.58
N ILE A 41 8.34 -1.35 3.72
CA ILE A 41 8.10 -0.02 3.17
C ILE A 41 7.41 0.89 4.18
N LEU A 42 6.28 0.44 4.73
CA LEU A 42 5.46 1.32 5.57
C LEU A 42 6.07 1.60 6.94
N ASP A 43 6.91 0.68 7.44
CA ASP A 43 7.60 0.86 8.71
C ASP A 43 8.57 2.05 8.70
N ILE A 44 9.01 2.48 7.53
CA ILE A 44 9.93 3.61 7.38
C ILE A 44 9.22 4.96 7.58
N ILE A 45 7.92 5.04 7.31
CA ILE A 45 7.18 6.30 7.38
C ILE A 45 7.12 6.78 8.83
N PRO A 46 7.72 7.97 9.14
CA PRO A 46 7.72 8.46 10.52
C PRO A 46 6.38 9.10 10.88
N PRO A 47 6.07 9.23 12.18
CA PRO A 47 4.94 10.04 12.60
C PRO A 47 5.26 11.51 12.34
N ASP A 48 4.20 12.30 12.14
CA ASP A 48 4.34 13.76 12.11
C ASP A 48 3.95 14.35 13.48
N LYS A 49 3.83 15.68 13.57
CA LYS A 49 3.48 16.35 14.83
C LYS A 49 2.11 15.94 15.37
N ASN A 50 1.25 15.39 14.52
CA ASN A 50 -0.10 14.94 14.89
C ASN A 50 -0.14 13.42 15.14
N GLY A 51 1.00 12.74 15.12
CA GLY A 51 1.10 11.29 15.29
C GLY A 51 1.15 10.57 13.94
N TRP A 52 0.55 9.38 13.92
CA TRP A 52 0.50 8.58 12.69
C TRP A 52 -0.66 9.05 11.81
N THR A 53 -0.40 9.24 10.51
CA THR A 53 -1.41 9.70 9.56
C THR A 53 -1.36 8.89 8.28
N SER A 54 -2.49 8.84 7.53
CA SER A 54 -2.61 8.21 6.22
C SER A 54 -2.17 6.73 6.22
N LEU A 55 -1.27 6.32 5.33
CA LEU A 55 -0.79 4.94 5.25
C LEU A 55 -0.07 4.51 6.53
N ALA A 56 0.67 5.41 7.16
CA ALA A 56 1.36 5.11 8.41
C ALA A 56 0.35 4.82 9.53
N GLU A 57 -0.75 5.57 9.59
CA GLU A 57 -1.82 5.32 10.57
C GLU A 57 -2.44 3.95 10.31
N TYR A 58 -2.77 3.63 9.08
CA TYR A 58 -3.29 2.31 8.72
C TYR A 58 -2.34 1.20 9.20
N TYR A 59 -1.06 1.33 8.88
CA TYR A 59 -0.06 0.31 9.20
C TYR A 59 0.11 0.13 10.70
N GLN A 60 0.24 1.23 11.45
CA GLN A 60 0.50 1.19 12.90
C GLN A 60 -0.73 0.75 13.70
N LEU A 61 -1.94 1.09 13.21
CA LEU A 61 -3.18 0.85 13.93
C LEU A 61 -4.05 -0.24 13.30
N SER A 62 -3.52 -1.00 12.35
CA SER A 62 -4.31 -1.98 11.58
C SER A 62 -5.00 -3.04 12.45
N LEU A 63 -4.43 -3.37 13.62
CA LEU A 63 -5.02 -4.34 14.54
C LEU A 63 -6.28 -3.79 15.23
N GLU A 64 -6.51 -2.47 15.18
CA GLU A 64 -7.66 -1.83 15.78
C GLU A 64 -8.84 -1.70 14.81
N PHE A 65 -8.59 -1.94 13.50
CA PHE A 65 -9.66 -1.90 12.51
C PHE A 65 -10.45 -3.21 12.54
N GLU A 66 -11.78 -3.09 12.57
CA GLU A 66 -12.68 -4.25 12.69
C GLU A 66 -12.69 -5.14 11.45
N ASN A 67 -12.37 -4.58 10.27
CA ASN A 67 -12.30 -5.36 9.06
C ASN A 67 -10.94 -5.21 8.39
N ASN A 68 -10.59 -6.19 7.59
CA ASN A 68 -9.32 -6.24 6.88
C ASN A 68 -9.36 -5.55 5.52
N TYR A 69 -10.37 -4.71 5.27
CA TYR A 69 -10.57 -4.02 4.00
C TYR A 69 -10.70 -2.53 4.27
N TRP A 70 -9.67 -1.78 3.95
CA TRP A 70 -9.57 -0.37 4.31
C TRP A 70 -9.55 0.53 3.08
N LYS A 71 -10.45 1.52 3.05
CA LYS A 71 -10.46 2.54 2.00
C LYS A 71 -9.47 3.62 2.34
N VAL A 72 -8.55 3.93 1.41
CA VAL A 72 -7.60 5.03 1.58
C VAL A 72 -8.39 6.35 1.57
N PRO A 73 -8.42 7.10 2.68
CA PRO A 73 -9.27 8.29 2.76
C PRO A 73 -8.75 9.47 1.94
N ASP A 74 -7.43 9.61 1.81
CA ASP A 74 -6.81 10.70 1.07
C ASP A 74 -5.65 10.15 0.24
N ILE A 75 -5.91 9.94 -1.04
CA ILE A 75 -4.93 9.35 -1.97
C ILE A 75 -3.72 10.28 -2.15
N HIS A 76 -3.93 11.60 -2.15
CA HIS A 76 -2.83 12.56 -2.31
C HIS A 76 -1.86 12.49 -1.12
N SER A 77 -2.39 12.41 0.08
CA SER A 77 -1.59 12.24 1.31
C SER A 77 -0.79 10.94 1.27
N ALA A 78 -1.44 9.85 0.86
CA ALA A 78 -0.78 8.54 0.75
C ALA A 78 0.35 8.58 -0.28
N LEU A 79 0.11 9.18 -1.44
CA LEU A 79 1.12 9.32 -2.48
C LEU A 79 2.31 10.16 -2.00
N TYR A 80 2.02 11.25 -1.28
CA TYR A 80 3.07 12.09 -0.69
C TYR A 80 3.96 11.28 0.25
N GLN A 81 3.37 10.48 1.12
CA GLN A 81 4.13 9.62 2.04
C GLN A 81 5.02 8.65 1.28
N LEU A 82 4.48 7.96 0.27
CA LEU A 82 5.25 6.99 -0.51
C LEU A 82 6.43 7.64 -1.25
N LYS A 83 6.21 8.83 -1.82
CA LYS A 83 7.26 9.56 -2.54
C LYS A 83 8.38 10.06 -1.63
N ASN A 84 8.12 10.22 -0.35
CA ASN A 84 9.07 10.76 0.61
C ASN A 84 9.71 9.70 1.51
N ILE A 85 9.51 8.42 1.21
CA ILE A 85 10.15 7.34 1.94
C ILE A 85 11.67 7.39 1.73
N ASP A 86 12.42 7.26 2.82
CA ASP A 86 13.87 7.11 2.78
C ASP A 86 14.21 5.68 2.33
N THR A 87 14.45 5.52 1.04
CA THR A 87 14.69 4.19 0.44
C THR A 87 15.97 3.53 0.95
N SER A 88 16.89 4.29 1.54
CA SER A 88 18.11 3.72 2.12
C SER A 88 17.83 2.84 3.34
N LYS A 89 16.64 2.98 3.95
CA LYS A 89 16.22 2.21 5.12
C LYS A 89 15.53 0.90 4.76
N MET A 90 15.30 0.63 3.50
CA MET A 90 14.67 -0.62 3.07
C MET A 90 15.60 -1.80 3.26
N TYR A 91 15.08 -2.86 3.86
CA TYR A 91 15.84 -4.08 4.12
C TYR A 91 15.92 -4.99 2.90
N PHE A 92 14.82 -5.14 2.14
CA PHE A 92 14.77 -6.03 0.99
C PHE A 92 14.96 -5.27 -0.31
N ALA A 93 15.80 -5.83 -1.20
CA ALA A 93 16.00 -5.23 -2.53
C ALA A 93 14.70 -5.10 -3.32
N LYS A 94 13.84 -6.11 -3.23
CA LYS A 94 12.55 -6.10 -3.95
C LYS A 94 11.56 -5.08 -3.40
N SER A 95 11.75 -4.59 -2.19
CA SER A 95 10.92 -3.51 -1.65
C SER A 95 11.00 -2.24 -2.49
N HIS A 96 12.15 -1.97 -3.11
CA HIS A 96 12.32 -0.83 -4.02
C HIS A 96 11.39 -0.96 -5.23
N GLU A 97 11.29 -2.16 -5.80
CA GLU A 97 10.42 -2.44 -6.95
C GLU A 97 8.94 -2.32 -6.55
N VAL A 98 8.60 -2.86 -5.38
CA VAL A 98 7.24 -2.76 -4.84
C VAL A 98 6.85 -1.30 -4.63
N LEU A 99 7.75 -0.49 -4.04
CA LEU A 99 7.50 0.93 -3.83
C LEU A 99 7.25 1.67 -5.15
N GLU A 100 8.03 1.38 -6.19
CA GLU A 100 7.82 2.00 -7.50
C GLU A 100 6.43 1.70 -8.06
N ILE A 101 5.98 0.46 -7.92
CA ILE A 101 4.63 0.05 -8.36
C ILE A 101 3.56 0.76 -7.56
N LEU A 102 3.72 0.84 -6.23
CA LEU A 102 2.79 1.55 -5.36
C LEU A 102 2.67 3.02 -5.75
N ILE A 103 3.80 3.70 -5.97
CA ILE A 103 3.80 5.11 -6.38
C ILE A 103 3.07 5.27 -7.70
N LYS A 104 3.31 4.38 -8.66
CA LYS A 104 2.64 4.42 -9.95
C LYS A 104 1.13 4.24 -9.82
N MET A 105 0.69 3.28 -9.01
CA MET A 105 -0.73 3.02 -8.78
C MET A 105 -1.42 4.22 -8.14
N PHE A 106 -0.84 4.78 -7.10
CA PHE A 106 -1.40 5.95 -6.41
C PHE A 106 -1.38 7.20 -7.31
N THR A 107 -0.36 7.34 -8.15
CA THR A 107 -0.31 8.44 -9.13
C THR A 107 -1.47 8.36 -10.12
N ILE A 108 -1.70 7.18 -10.69
CA ILE A 108 -2.80 6.95 -11.62
C ILE A 108 -4.15 7.20 -10.93
N ALA A 109 -4.30 6.74 -9.70
CA ALA A 109 -5.53 6.96 -8.94
C ALA A 109 -5.79 8.45 -8.69
N CYS A 110 -4.74 9.22 -8.36
CA CYS A 110 -4.86 10.68 -8.18
C CYS A 110 -5.27 11.36 -9.49
N GLU A 111 -4.61 11.02 -10.59
CA GLU A 111 -4.83 11.66 -11.89
C GLU A 111 -6.22 11.38 -12.46
N ASN A 112 -6.76 10.21 -12.17
CA ASN A 112 -8.04 9.75 -12.73
C ASN A 112 -9.16 9.71 -11.71
N ASN A 113 -8.93 10.25 -10.52
CA ASN A 113 -9.93 10.32 -9.45
C ASN A 113 -10.52 8.95 -9.11
N LEU A 114 -9.63 7.96 -8.98
CA LEU A 114 -10.01 6.60 -8.64
C LEU A 114 -9.92 6.36 -7.14
N THR A 115 -10.53 5.26 -6.67
CA THR A 115 -10.53 4.87 -5.26
C THR A 115 -9.54 3.74 -5.04
N VAL A 116 -8.81 3.79 -3.92
CA VAL A 116 -7.87 2.74 -3.55
C VAL A 116 -8.30 2.11 -2.23
N TYR A 117 -8.31 0.77 -2.20
CA TYR A 117 -8.52 -0.02 -0.98
C TYR A 117 -7.29 -0.86 -0.72
N ILE A 118 -7.02 -1.12 0.54
CA ILE A 118 -5.99 -2.07 0.99
C ILE A 118 -6.69 -3.19 1.73
N GLU A 119 -6.46 -4.42 1.28
CA GLU A 119 -6.98 -5.63 1.91
C GLU A 119 -5.82 -6.38 2.55
N TYR A 120 -6.06 -6.93 3.74
CA TYR A 120 -5.09 -7.76 4.45
C TYR A 120 -5.64 -9.17 4.62
N LEU A 121 -4.84 -10.17 4.22
CA LEU A 121 -5.24 -11.58 4.32
C LEU A 121 -4.26 -12.40 5.16
#